data_bef1d909f48bf55470939c74f595bb96
#
_entry.id   bef1d909f48bf55470939c74f595bb96
#
_cell.length_a   1.000
_cell.length_b   1.000
_cell.length_c   1.000
_cell.angle_alpha   90.00
_cell.angle_beta   90.00
_cell.angle_gamma   90.00
#
_symmetry.space_group_name_H-M   'P 1'
#
loop_
_entity.id
_entity.type
_entity.pdbx_description
1 polymer ?
#
loop_
_entity_poly.entity_id
_entity_poly.type
_entity_poly.pdbx_seq_one_letter_code
_entity_poly.pdbx_strand_id
1 'polypeptide(L)'
;MANNVYLASKPRYEILDGLRGVASVLVVLFHLLETYSKGPAYQLINHGYLAVDFFFVLSGFVIGYAYDDRWDKMTTWGFFKRRLVRLQPMVIMGTIIGACFYFFGQGEGFSLIGNVPGWKVALAFVMGCLMIPCGPKMDIRGWGEMNSFNGPKWS
;
A
#
# COMPACT_ATOMS: atom_id res chain seq x y z
N MET A 1 -32.76 7.84 -27.83
CA MET A 1 -31.43 8.50 -27.86
C MET A 1 -31.06 8.83 -26.42
N ALA A 2 -30.14 8.08 -25.81
CA ALA A 2 -29.70 8.34 -24.43
C ALA A 2 -28.76 9.54 -24.44
N ASN A 3 -29.23 10.67 -23.91
CA ASN A 3 -28.39 11.83 -23.66
C ASN A 3 -27.34 11.44 -22.66
N ASN A 4 -26.11 11.18 -23.10
CA ASN A 4 -24.94 11.12 -22.25
C ASN A 4 -24.67 12.54 -21.70
N VAL A 5 -25.37 12.89 -20.63
CA VAL A 5 -25.02 14.08 -19.85
C VAL A 5 -23.67 13.75 -19.19
N TYR A 6 -22.58 14.20 -19.80
CA TYR A 6 -21.28 14.25 -19.15
C TYR A 6 -21.44 15.19 -17.96
N LEU A 7 -21.56 14.59 -16.76
CA LEU A 7 -21.50 15.35 -15.52
C LEU A 7 -20.16 16.10 -15.52
N ALA A 8 -20.23 17.42 -15.50
CA ALA A 8 -19.04 18.26 -15.42
C ALA A 8 -18.12 17.73 -14.32
N SER A 9 -16.83 17.59 -14.62
CA SER A 9 -15.88 17.14 -13.63
C SER A 9 -15.86 18.14 -12.47
N LYS A 10 -16.04 17.66 -11.24
CA LYS A 10 -15.96 18.52 -10.06
C LYS A 10 -14.59 19.23 -10.00
N PRO A 11 -14.54 20.47 -9.51
CA PRO A 11 -13.27 21.19 -9.34
C PRO A 11 -12.27 20.34 -8.57
N ARG A 12 -11.03 20.33 -9.03
CA ARG A 12 -9.93 19.60 -8.39
C ARG A 12 -9.29 20.49 -7.33
N TYR A 13 -9.07 19.96 -6.16
CA TYR A 13 -8.36 20.66 -5.10
C TYR A 13 -6.86 20.35 -5.19
N GLU A 14 -6.12 21.19 -5.94
CA GLU A 14 -4.67 21.01 -6.14
C GLU A 14 -3.88 20.99 -4.84
N ILE A 15 -4.33 21.77 -3.85
CA ILE A 15 -3.69 21.81 -2.53
C ILE A 15 -3.74 20.46 -1.82
N LEU A 16 -4.84 19.69 -2.00
CA LEU A 16 -4.97 18.36 -1.42
C LEU A 16 -4.03 17.36 -2.10
N ASP A 17 -3.81 17.50 -3.39
CA ASP A 17 -2.84 16.69 -4.12
C ASP A 17 -1.40 17.02 -3.69
N GLY A 18 -1.10 18.29 -3.46
CA GLY A 18 0.20 18.73 -2.88
C GLY A 18 0.44 18.16 -1.50
N LEU A 19 -0.56 18.23 -0.61
CA LEU A 19 -0.48 17.66 0.75
C LEU A 19 -0.29 16.13 0.72
N ARG A 20 -0.93 15.42 -0.23
CA ARG A 20 -0.69 13.98 -0.44
C ARG A 20 0.76 13.70 -0.84
N GLY A 21 1.33 14.54 -1.71
CA GLY A 21 2.73 14.44 -2.09
C GLY A 21 3.67 14.57 -0.89
N VAL A 22 3.47 15.58 -0.06
CA VAL A 22 4.27 15.80 1.16
C VAL A 22 4.13 14.60 2.12
N ALA A 23 2.90 14.16 2.38
CA ALA A 23 2.66 13.01 3.25
C ALA A 23 3.30 11.72 2.71
N SER A 24 3.29 11.50 1.39
CA SER A 24 3.97 10.35 0.77
C SER A 24 5.48 10.38 1.03
N VAL A 25 6.12 11.54 0.89
CA VAL A 25 7.55 11.69 1.16
C VAL A 25 7.84 11.42 2.63
N LEU A 26 7.00 11.90 3.55
CA LEU A 26 7.16 11.65 5.00
C LEU A 26 7.06 10.15 5.33
N VAL A 27 6.13 9.40 4.71
CA VAL A 27 6.02 7.94 4.91
C VAL A 27 7.26 7.22 4.40
N VAL A 28 7.76 7.60 3.22
CA VAL A 28 8.99 7.00 2.66
C VAL A 28 10.18 7.28 3.58
N LEU A 29 10.35 8.52 4.03
CA LEU A 29 11.43 8.89 4.95
C LEU A 29 11.31 8.18 6.30
N PHE A 30 10.08 8.02 6.82
CA PHE A 30 9.83 7.29 8.05
C PHE A 30 10.35 5.85 7.94
N HIS A 31 9.96 5.10 6.90
CA HIS A 31 10.40 3.72 6.71
C HIS A 31 11.89 3.58 6.42
N LEU A 32 12.47 4.53 5.68
CA LEU A 32 13.92 4.53 5.45
C LEU A 32 14.70 4.75 6.74
N LEU A 33 14.28 5.71 7.57
CA LEU A 33 14.95 6.01 8.84
C LEU A 33 14.72 4.93 9.89
N GLU A 34 13.55 4.27 9.88
CA GLU A 34 13.26 3.12 10.73
C GLU A 34 14.27 2.00 10.54
N THR A 35 14.64 1.71 9.30
CA THR A 35 15.62 0.67 8.96
C THR A 35 17.02 0.95 9.56
N TYR A 36 17.40 2.21 9.72
CA TYR A 36 18.69 2.62 10.25
C TYR A 36 18.66 2.96 11.75
N SER A 37 17.48 3.07 12.36
CA SER A 37 17.35 3.44 13.76
C SER A 37 17.56 2.23 14.69
N LYS A 38 18.20 2.44 15.83
CA LYS A 38 18.35 1.44 16.89
C LYS A 38 17.10 1.24 17.74
N GLY A 39 15.98 1.84 17.36
CA GLY A 39 14.70 1.76 18.04
C GLY A 39 13.84 3.02 17.85
N PRO A 40 12.54 2.97 18.20
CA PRO A 40 11.58 4.06 17.94
C PRO A 40 11.99 5.41 18.56
N ALA A 41 12.69 5.39 19.72
CA ALA A 41 13.14 6.59 20.43
C ALA A 41 14.29 7.33 19.72
N TYR A 42 15.02 6.66 18.82
CA TYR A 42 16.19 7.21 18.10
C TYR A 42 15.86 7.58 16.66
N GLN A 43 14.61 7.46 16.28
CA GLN A 43 14.16 7.77 14.93
C GLN A 43 13.97 9.28 14.75
N LEU A 44 14.61 9.86 13.73
CA LEU A 44 14.56 11.31 13.47
C LEU A 44 13.12 11.78 13.17
N ILE A 45 12.30 10.94 12.52
CA ILE A 45 10.88 11.19 12.25
C ILE A 45 10.07 10.21 13.08
N ASN A 46 9.89 10.52 14.36
CA ASN A 46 9.26 9.59 15.31
C ASN A 46 7.75 9.39 15.08
N HIS A 47 7.05 10.37 14.50
CA HIS A 47 5.60 10.34 14.29
C HIS A 47 5.20 10.24 12.82
N GLY A 48 6.01 9.61 11.97
CA GLY A 48 5.70 9.44 10.55
C GLY A 48 4.43 8.61 10.27
N TYR A 49 4.00 7.78 11.23
CA TYR A 49 2.72 7.06 11.16
C TYR A 49 1.50 8.01 11.10
N LEU A 50 1.59 9.23 11.64
CA LEU A 50 0.52 10.23 11.50
C LEU A 50 0.26 10.64 10.04
N ALA A 51 1.27 10.51 9.17
CA ALA A 51 1.08 10.74 7.74
C ALA A 51 0.15 9.70 7.12
N VAL A 52 0.14 8.48 7.64
CA VAL A 52 -0.78 7.40 7.22
C VAL A 52 -2.21 7.74 7.65
N ASP A 53 -2.42 8.19 8.89
CA ASP A 53 -3.73 8.63 9.38
C ASP A 53 -4.25 9.81 8.55
N PHE A 54 -3.37 10.76 8.23
CA PHE A 54 -3.70 11.85 7.32
C PHE A 54 -4.15 11.34 5.93
N PHE A 55 -3.49 10.32 5.38
CA PHE A 55 -3.93 9.71 4.13
C PHE A 55 -5.31 9.09 4.23
N PHE A 56 -5.65 8.44 5.33
CA PHE A 56 -6.99 7.87 5.53
C PHE A 56 -8.06 8.95 5.56
N VAL A 57 -7.85 10.02 6.33
CA VAL A 57 -8.78 11.16 6.40
C VAL A 57 -8.95 11.80 5.02
N LEU A 58 -7.84 12.10 4.35
CA LEU A 58 -7.85 12.73 3.04
C LEU A 58 -8.49 11.84 1.97
N SER A 59 -8.22 10.53 2.01
CA SER A 59 -8.89 9.56 1.15
C SER A 59 -10.40 9.56 1.37
N GLY A 60 -10.84 9.55 2.62
CA GLY A 60 -12.26 9.62 2.97
C GLY A 60 -12.92 10.89 2.40
N PHE A 61 -12.29 12.05 2.58
CA PHE A 61 -12.77 13.31 2.03
C PHE A 61 -12.87 13.29 0.50
N VAL A 62 -11.79 12.89 -0.19
CA VAL A 62 -11.77 12.86 -1.66
C VAL A 62 -12.79 11.87 -2.21
N ILE A 63 -12.99 10.74 -1.53
CA ILE A 63 -14.02 9.77 -1.92
C ILE A 63 -15.41 10.36 -1.73
N GLY A 64 -15.71 10.89 -0.55
CA GLY A 64 -16.99 11.54 -0.28
C GLY A 64 -17.28 12.61 -1.33
N TYR A 65 -16.35 13.53 -1.54
CA TYR A 65 -16.49 14.59 -2.53
C TYR A 65 -16.69 14.08 -3.97
N ALA A 66 -15.95 13.07 -4.39
CA ALA A 66 -16.02 12.55 -5.76
C ALA A 66 -17.30 11.77 -6.06
N TYR A 67 -17.89 11.16 -5.02
CA TYR A 67 -19.02 10.22 -5.21
C TYR A 67 -20.35 10.71 -4.60
N ASP A 68 -20.37 11.83 -3.90
CA ASP A 68 -21.56 12.37 -3.23
C ASP A 68 -22.77 12.45 -4.19
N ASP A 69 -22.58 13.03 -5.40
CA ASP A 69 -23.62 13.15 -6.42
C ASP A 69 -23.91 11.86 -7.21
N ARG A 70 -23.17 10.80 -6.97
CA ARG A 70 -23.25 9.54 -7.75
C ARG A 70 -23.63 8.35 -6.89
N TRP A 71 -23.80 8.58 -5.58
CA TRP A 71 -24.07 7.51 -4.62
C TRP A 71 -25.35 6.75 -4.93
N ASP A 72 -26.39 7.44 -5.40
CA ASP A 72 -27.66 6.85 -5.82
C ASP A 72 -27.59 6.00 -7.10
N LYS A 73 -26.52 6.20 -7.90
CA LYS A 73 -26.34 5.55 -9.21
C LYS A 73 -25.24 4.48 -9.21
N MET A 74 -24.54 4.29 -8.10
CA MET A 74 -23.41 3.40 -8.01
C MET A 74 -23.59 2.38 -6.90
N THR A 75 -23.46 1.11 -7.24
CA THR A 75 -23.45 0.04 -6.25
C THR A 75 -22.15 0.06 -5.45
N THR A 76 -22.22 -0.28 -4.16
CA THR A 76 -21.06 -0.43 -3.27
C THR A 76 -20.00 -1.35 -3.88
N TRP A 77 -20.42 -2.45 -4.51
CA TRP A 77 -19.52 -3.36 -5.22
C TRP A 77 -18.81 -2.70 -6.41
N GLY A 78 -19.53 -1.91 -7.19
CA GLY A 78 -18.94 -1.13 -8.30
C GLY A 78 -17.88 -0.14 -7.84
N PHE A 79 -18.08 0.47 -6.68
CA PHE A 79 -17.11 1.35 -6.03
C PHE A 79 -15.83 0.60 -5.64
N PHE A 80 -15.95 -0.51 -4.89
CA PHE A 80 -14.80 -1.31 -4.46
C PHE A 80 -14.03 -1.88 -5.66
N LYS A 81 -14.72 -2.40 -6.66
CA LYS A 81 -14.10 -2.94 -7.87
C LYS A 81 -13.22 -1.89 -8.58
N ARG A 82 -13.72 -0.67 -8.77
CA ARG A 82 -12.95 0.41 -9.41
C ARG A 82 -11.69 0.77 -8.62
N ARG A 83 -11.76 0.77 -7.30
CA ARG A 83 -10.60 1.02 -6.43
C ARG A 83 -9.59 -0.09 -6.49
N LEU A 84 -10.04 -1.34 -6.37
CA LEU A 84 -9.20 -2.52 -6.49
C LEU A 84 -8.42 -2.50 -7.82
N VAL A 85 -9.12 -2.32 -8.94
CA VAL A 85 -8.50 -2.26 -10.27
C VAL A 85 -7.47 -1.13 -10.37
N ARG A 86 -7.71 0.00 -9.70
CA ARG A 86 -6.77 1.13 -9.69
C ARG A 86 -5.53 0.88 -8.83
N LEU A 87 -5.68 0.20 -7.69
CA LEU A 87 -4.59 -0.06 -6.75
C LEU A 87 -3.76 -1.29 -7.14
N GLN A 88 -4.39 -2.28 -7.78
CA GLN A 88 -3.79 -3.57 -8.12
C GLN A 88 -2.45 -3.46 -8.86
N PRO A 89 -2.27 -2.61 -9.89
CA PRO A 89 -0.99 -2.51 -10.60
C PRO A 89 0.16 -2.09 -9.68
N MET A 90 -0.08 -1.15 -8.77
CA MET A 90 0.93 -0.67 -7.81
C MET A 90 1.32 -1.77 -6.82
N VAL A 91 0.33 -2.53 -6.33
CA VAL A 91 0.56 -3.65 -5.41
C VAL A 91 1.35 -4.77 -6.08
N ILE A 92 1.00 -5.12 -7.32
CA ILE A 92 1.74 -6.13 -8.09
C ILE A 92 3.18 -5.68 -8.32
N MET A 93 3.38 -4.43 -8.74
CA MET A 93 4.72 -3.87 -8.96
C MET A 93 5.56 -3.91 -7.67
N GLY A 94 5.01 -3.45 -6.54
CA GLY A 94 5.69 -3.50 -5.25
C GLY A 94 6.02 -4.93 -4.82
N THR A 95 5.10 -5.89 -5.05
CA THR A 95 5.32 -7.30 -4.73
C THR A 95 6.43 -7.92 -5.61
N ILE A 96 6.47 -7.56 -6.91
CA ILE A 96 7.55 -8.01 -7.82
C ILE A 96 8.89 -7.45 -7.39
N ILE A 97 8.97 -6.15 -7.07
CA ILE A 97 10.21 -5.53 -6.58
C ILE A 97 10.65 -6.21 -5.29
N GLY A 98 9.75 -6.44 -4.33
CA GLY A 98 10.07 -7.16 -3.09
C GLY A 98 10.53 -8.60 -3.33
N ALA A 99 9.96 -9.30 -4.31
CA ALA A 99 10.41 -10.64 -4.71
C ALA A 99 11.81 -10.59 -5.35
N CYS A 100 12.09 -9.60 -6.19
CA CYS A 100 13.44 -9.40 -6.73
C CYS A 100 14.45 -9.17 -5.61
N PHE A 101 14.14 -8.33 -4.63
CA PHE A 101 15.02 -8.15 -3.47
C PHE A 101 15.16 -9.42 -2.63
N TYR A 102 14.11 -10.24 -2.52
CA TYR A 102 14.20 -11.51 -1.81
C TYR A 102 15.16 -12.50 -2.49
N PHE A 103 15.14 -12.58 -3.83
CA PHE A 103 15.99 -13.52 -4.58
C PHE A 103 17.41 -13.00 -4.85
N PHE A 104 17.57 -11.70 -5.04
CA PHE A 104 18.85 -11.10 -5.46
C PHE A 104 19.48 -10.24 -4.36
N GLY A 105 18.77 -9.95 -3.27
CA GLY A 105 19.30 -9.19 -2.15
C GLY A 105 20.39 -9.95 -1.39
N GLN A 106 21.31 -9.19 -0.81
CA GLN A 106 22.39 -9.71 0.04
C GLN A 106 22.29 -9.06 1.40
N GLY A 107 22.50 -9.84 2.46
CA GLY A 107 22.51 -9.34 3.84
C GLY A 107 21.70 -10.22 4.80
N GLU A 108 21.63 -9.79 6.05
CA GLU A 108 20.82 -10.46 7.07
C GLU A 108 19.34 -10.42 6.69
N GLY A 109 18.64 -11.54 6.77
CA GLY A 109 17.24 -11.68 6.34
C GLY A 109 17.05 -12.08 4.86
N PHE A 110 18.10 -12.01 4.03
CA PHE A 110 18.09 -12.53 2.65
C PHE A 110 18.67 -13.95 2.53
N SER A 111 19.37 -14.42 3.56
CA SER A 111 20.03 -15.74 3.59
C SER A 111 19.07 -16.94 3.75
N LEU A 112 17.77 -16.70 3.85
CA LEU A 112 16.77 -17.74 4.15
C LEU A 112 16.26 -18.49 2.90
N ILE A 113 16.71 -18.12 1.69
CA ILE A 113 16.21 -18.67 0.41
C ILE A 113 16.29 -20.21 0.37
N GLY A 114 17.33 -20.80 0.95
CA GLY A 114 17.51 -22.27 0.98
C GLY A 114 16.68 -23.01 2.02
N ASN A 115 16.17 -22.31 3.06
CA ASN A 115 15.52 -22.92 4.21
C ASN A 115 13.98 -22.87 4.14
N VAL A 116 13.42 -22.14 3.17
CA VAL A 116 11.97 -21.99 3.03
C VAL A 116 11.46 -22.83 1.88
N PRO A 117 10.45 -23.69 2.10
CA PRO A 117 9.85 -24.47 1.02
C PRO A 117 9.33 -23.58 -0.12
N GLY A 118 9.66 -23.91 -1.36
CA GLY A 118 9.30 -23.11 -2.53
C GLY A 118 7.79 -22.83 -2.67
N TRP A 119 6.93 -23.75 -2.24
CA TRP A 119 5.49 -23.53 -2.23
C TRP A 119 5.05 -22.39 -1.31
N LYS A 120 5.73 -22.18 -0.16
CA LYS A 120 5.45 -21.04 0.74
C LYS A 120 5.81 -19.73 0.07
N VAL A 121 6.95 -19.67 -0.61
CA VAL A 121 7.40 -18.49 -1.36
C VAL A 121 6.41 -18.15 -2.46
N ALA A 122 5.99 -19.14 -3.24
CA ALA A 122 4.99 -18.96 -4.30
C ALA A 122 3.64 -18.49 -3.75
N LEU A 123 3.18 -19.10 -2.65
CA LEU A 123 1.92 -18.72 -2.02
C LEU A 123 1.99 -17.29 -1.44
N ALA A 124 3.07 -16.92 -0.76
CA ALA A 124 3.28 -15.57 -0.25
C ALA A 124 3.30 -14.53 -1.39
N PHE A 125 3.88 -14.86 -2.53
CA PHE A 125 3.87 -14.00 -3.72
C PHE A 125 2.44 -13.80 -4.26
N VAL A 126 1.68 -14.88 -4.45
CA VAL A 126 0.30 -14.81 -4.93
C VAL A 126 -0.58 -14.01 -3.96
N MET A 127 -0.49 -14.28 -2.65
CA MET A 127 -1.22 -13.51 -1.63
C MET A 127 -0.79 -12.04 -1.63
N GLY A 128 0.50 -11.78 -1.86
CA GLY A 128 1.04 -10.43 -2.05
C GLY A 128 0.37 -9.70 -3.21
N CYS A 129 0.27 -10.34 -4.36
CA CYS A 129 -0.39 -9.80 -5.55
C CYS A 129 -1.90 -9.59 -5.35
N LEU A 130 -2.57 -10.45 -4.59
CA LEU A 130 -4.02 -10.39 -4.32
C LEU A 130 -4.40 -9.46 -3.16
N MET A 131 -3.44 -8.79 -2.52
CA MET A 131 -3.66 -7.95 -1.33
C MET A 131 -4.20 -8.75 -0.13
N ILE A 132 -3.95 -10.06 -0.06
CA ILE A 132 -4.37 -10.89 1.05
C ILE A 132 -3.26 -10.87 2.11
N PRO A 133 -3.56 -10.58 3.39
CA PRO A 133 -2.56 -10.65 4.45
C PRO A 133 -2.11 -12.09 4.70
N CYS A 134 -0.81 -12.30 4.84
CA CYS A 134 -0.25 -13.57 5.26
C CYS A 134 -0.31 -13.68 6.78
N GLY A 135 -0.72 -14.84 7.29
CA GLY A 135 -0.61 -15.09 8.73
C GLY A 135 0.87 -15.30 9.15
N PRO A 136 1.18 -15.27 10.47
CA PRO A 136 2.54 -15.39 10.98
C PRO A 136 3.27 -16.67 10.53
N LYS A 137 2.53 -17.73 10.25
CA LYS A 137 3.09 -19.02 9.75
C LYS A 137 3.57 -18.94 8.29
N MET A 138 3.17 -17.89 7.58
CA MET A 138 3.53 -17.64 6.18
C MET A 138 4.62 -16.58 6.02
N ASP A 139 5.11 -16.04 7.11
CA ASP A 139 6.26 -15.16 7.08
C ASP A 139 7.51 -15.94 6.69
N ILE A 140 8.05 -15.61 5.52
CA ILE A 140 9.22 -16.26 4.92
C ILE A 140 10.53 -15.56 5.27
N ARG A 141 10.46 -14.37 5.89
CA ARG A 141 11.63 -13.57 6.28
C ARG A 141 11.87 -13.57 7.80
N GLY A 142 10.88 -13.94 8.61
CA GLY A 142 10.96 -13.88 10.05
C GLY A 142 10.89 -12.46 10.64
N TRP A 143 10.36 -11.51 9.87
CA TRP A 143 10.27 -10.08 10.26
C TRP A 143 8.95 -9.73 10.93
N GLY A 144 8.01 -10.68 11.02
CA GLY A 144 6.69 -10.46 11.60
C GLY A 144 5.72 -9.68 10.72
N GLU A 145 6.07 -9.46 9.46
CA GLU A 145 5.25 -8.71 8.50
C GLU A 145 4.07 -9.52 7.97
N MET A 146 2.95 -8.84 7.74
CA MET A 146 1.74 -9.45 7.14
C MET A 146 1.94 -9.89 5.69
N ASN A 147 2.96 -9.39 5.01
CA ASN A 147 3.38 -9.87 3.71
C ASN A 147 4.87 -9.66 3.49
N SER A 148 5.61 -10.74 3.35
CA SER A 148 7.07 -10.73 3.27
C SER A 148 7.65 -10.09 2.00
N PHE A 149 6.85 -9.87 0.94
CA PHE A 149 7.29 -9.19 -0.29
C PHE A 149 6.88 -7.73 -0.36
N ASN A 150 5.91 -7.31 0.42
CA ASN A 150 5.42 -5.94 0.40
C ASN A 150 4.83 -5.58 1.77
N GLY A 151 5.68 -5.51 2.78
CA GLY A 151 5.31 -5.14 4.15
C GLY A 151 4.57 -3.80 4.22
N PRO A 152 5.12 -2.72 3.64
CA PRO A 152 4.55 -1.38 3.73
C PRO A 152 3.14 -1.21 3.17
N LYS A 153 2.61 -2.15 2.41
CA LYS A 153 1.23 -2.03 1.89
C LYS A 153 0.15 -2.10 2.97
N TRP A 154 0.50 -2.55 4.18
CA TRP A 154 -0.40 -2.70 5.33
C TRP A 154 -0.18 -1.65 6.42
N SER A 155 0.80 -0.77 6.25
CA SER A 155 1.05 0.39 7.12
C SER A 155 0.24 1.62 6.73
#